data_82cc19075e237cdb54f5ea6980a62753
#
_entry.id   82cc19075e237cdb54f5ea6980a62753
#
_cell.length_a   1.000
_cell.length_b   1.000
_cell.length_c   1.000
_cell.angle_alpha   90.00
_cell.angle_beta   90.00
_cell.angle_gamma   90.00
#
_symmetry.space_group_name_H-M   'P 1'
#
loop_
_entity.id
_entity.type
_entity.pdbx_description
1 polymer ?
#
loop_
_entity_poly.entity_id
_entity_poly.type
_entity_poly.pdbx_seq_one_letter_code
_entity_poly.pdbx_strand_id
1 'polypeptide(L)'
;KNNAQLHFFDALGVEFLAYILRKCESLDLQAVVHIAHCELPSITKINKDFIKFFQLELDDKGNPIIPGTKKLDNLKHHDTKIDYRKCKEPIHLFYELKIIDEEFNQIQEMLTNHRFDKIIIISDHGASRLSVIHQTECDMLTLENNGEESGRCCKVPDDPHIPEATYENGYAVLANYDRFSGSRKANVEVHGGATLEETVVPIIEITLKPKDLDVHIVGADKPIQFHNKEIVSIIVYSNIIVSKPKLIIKGVSNTSFSCEYDCQSFINNSHYKFELPEIKRSGKFTADLYDDGKLIQQGMTFETKKAVGTTRDLF
;
A
#
# COMPACT_ATOMS: atom_id res chain seq x y z
N LYS A 1 -15.53 1.78 10.51
CA LYS A 1 -15.64 0.83 9.37
C LYS A 1 -14.38 1.01 8.56
N ASN A 2 -13.56 -0.03 8.42
CA ASN A 2 -12.40 0.00 7.53
C ASN A 2 -12.91 0.10 6.10
N ASN A 3 -12.64 1.21 5.43
CA ASN A 3 -12.99 1.44 4.04
C ASN A 3 -11.87 0.88 3.16
N ALA A 4 -11.96 -0.41 2.80
CA ALA A 4 -10.99 -1.08 1.97
C ALA A 4 -11.49 -1.23 0.53
N GLN A 5 -10.62 -1.00 -0.45
CA GLN A 5 -10.85 -1.19 -1.87
C GLN A 5 -10.05 -2.38 -2.39
N LEU A 6 -10.72 -3.27 -3.11
CA LEU A 6 -10.04 -4.29 -3.91
C LEU A 6 -9.45 -3.65 -5.17
N HIS A 7 -8.24 -4.04 -5.53
CA HIS A 7 -7.56 -3.63 -6.75
C HIS A 7 -7.03 -4.87 -7.49
N PHE A 8 -7.67 -5.21 -8.58
CA PHE A 8 -7.28 -6.35 -9.39
C PHE A 8 -6.08 -6.02 -10.29
N PHE A 9 -5.06 -6.84 -10.24
CA PHE A 9 -3.86 -6.66 -11.07
C PHE A 9 -3.63 -7.94 -11.88
N ASP A 10 -4.11 -7.95 -13.11
CA ASP A 10 -4.09 -9.10 -14.02
C ASP A 10 -2.65 -9.52 -14.35
N ALA A 11 -2.32 -10.79 -14.15
CA ALA A 11 -1.01 -11.40 -14.40
C ALA A 11 0.16 -10.83 -13.58
N LEU A 12 -0.10 -10.39 -12.32
CA LEU A 12 0.96 -9.95 -11.41
C LEU A 12 1.54 -11.14 -10.66
N GLY A 13 2.74 -11.56 -11.02
CA GLY A 13 3.48 -12.61 -10.32
C GLY A 13 4.31 -12.09 -9.14
N VAL A 14 4.85 -13.01 -8.36
CA VAL A 14 5.69 -12.71 -7.17
C VAL A 14 7.07 -12.15 -7.53
N GLU A 15 7.50 -12.27 -8.76
CA GLU A 15 8.77 -11.75 -9.27
C GLU A 15 8.89 -10.22 -9.14
N PHE A 16 7.76 -9.52 -9.10
CA PHE A 16 7.72 -8.07 -8.95
C PHE A 16 7.75 -7.59 -7.50
N LEU A 17 7.65 -8.48 -6.49
CA LEU A 17 7.50 -8.10 -5.09
C LEU A 17 8.62 -7.20 -4.57
N ALA A 18 9.88 -7.51 -4.90
CA ALA A 18 11.01 -6.69 -4.45
C ALA A 18 10.94 -5.26 -4.99
N TYR A 19 10.49 -5.10 -6.23
CA TYR A 19 10.27 -3.78 -6.84
C TYR A 19 9.09 -3.05 -6.19
N ILE A 20 7.96 -3.74 -6.03
CA ILE A 20 6.74 -3.22 -5.42
C ILE A 20 7.01 -2.70 -3.99
N LEU A 21 7.71 -3.47 -3.17
CA LEU A 21 8.04 -3.07 -1.80
C LEU A 21 8.89 -1.80 -1.76
N ARG A 22 9.90 -1.69 -2.64
CA ARG A 22 10.70 -0.45 -2.78
C ARG A 22 9.85 0.73 -3.26
N LYS A 23 8.92 0.48 -4.18
CA LYS A 23 8.00 1.51 -4.66
C LYS A 23 7.10 2.00 -3.54
N CYS A 24 6.51 1.10 -2.75
CA CYS A 24 5.72 1.45 -1.56
C CYS A 24 6.54 2.32 -0.60
N GLU A 25 7.77 1.92 -0.30
CA GLU A 25 8.65 2.70 0.58
C GLU A 25 8.90 4.12 0.04
N SER A 26 9.16 4.26 -1.26
CA SER A 26 9.39 5.55 -1.91
C SER A 26 8.15 6.46 -1.95
N LEU A 27 6.97 5.91 -1.79
CA LEU A 27 5.67 6.59 -1.79
C LEU A 27 5.09 6.79 -0.38
N ASP A 28 5.86 6.54 0.68
CA ASP A 28 5.39 6.55 2.08
C ASP A 28 4.18 5.63 2.32
N LEU A 29 4.17 4.49 1.64
CA LEU A 29 3.18 3.43 1.81
C LEU A 29 3.74 2.30 2.65
N GLN A 30 2.88 1.65 3.41
CA GLN A 30 3.15 0.40 4.10
C GLN A 30 2.47 -0.74 3.34
N ALA A 31 3.21 -1.79 3.05
CA ALA A 31 2.71 -3.00 2.40
C ALA A 31 2.84 -4.22 3.32
N VAL A 32 1.79 -5.02 3.40
CA VAL A 32 1.81 -6.36 4.01
C VAL A 32 1.54 -7.36 2.90
N VAL A 33 2.45 -8.30 2.72
CA VAL A 33 2.41 -9.27 1.62
C VAL A 33 2.03 -10.64 2.14
N HIS A 34 1.04 -11.25 1.50
CA HIS A 34 0.69 -12.65 1.63
C HIS A 34 0.95 -13.34 0.29
N ILE A 35 1.41 -14.57 0.35
CA ILE A 35 1.62 -15.40 -0.85
C ILE A 35 0.50 -16.41 -0.94
N ALA A 36 -0.09 -16.49 -2.13
CA ALA A 36 -1.12 -17.44 -2.48
C ALA A 36 -0.72 -18.21 -3.75
N HIS A 37 -1.49 -19.21 -4.09
CA HIS A 37 -1.42 -19.86 -5.40
C HIS A 37 -2.81 -19.78 -6.06
N CYS A 38 -2.82 -19.69 -7.37
CA CYS A 38 -4.05 -19.77 -8.15
C CYS A 38 -4.47 -21.24 -8.37
N GLU A 39 -5.74 -21.43 -8.75
CA GLU A 39 -6.22 -22.73 -9.24
C GLU A 39 -5.70 -22.99 -10.66
N LEU A 40 -5.65 -24.28 -11.03
CA LEU A 40 -5.22 -24.70 -12.37
C LEU A 40 -6.40 -24.92 -13.31
N PRO A 41 -6.21 -24.56 -14.58
CA PRO A 41 -5.07 -23.83 -15.16
C PRO A 41 -4.99 -22.39 -14.67
N SER A 42 -3.78 -21.83 -14.69
CA SER A 42 -3.49 -20.44 -14.26
C SER A 42 -4.04 -19.43 -15.30
N ILE A 43 -5.36 -19.35 -15.41
CA ILE A 43 -6.08 -18.46 -16.33
C ILE A 43 -7.16 -17.66 -15.60
N THR A 44 -7.40 -16.44 -16.05
CA THR A 44 -8.40 -15.53 -15.44
C THR A 44 -9.79 -16.17 -15.36
N LYS A 45 -10.18 -16.98 -16.33
CA LYS A 45 -11.50 -17.63 -16.37
C LYS A 45 -11.77 -18.51 -15.16
N ILE A 46 -10.76 -19.22 -14.65
CA ILE A 46 -10.83 -20.09 -13.48
C ILE A 46 -10.64 -19.27 -12.19
N ASN A 47 -9.72 -18.30 -12.22
CA ASN A 47 -9.19 -17.64 -11.04
C ASN A 47 -9.84 -16.27 -10.67
N LYS A 48 -10.97 -15.92 -11.24
CA LYS A 48 -11.65 -14.64 -10.97
C LYS A 48 -12.75 -14.71 -9.90
N ASP A 49 -12.98 -15.87 -9.28
CA ASP A 49 -14.12 -16.08 -8.37
C ASP A 49 -14.01 -15.28 -7.07
N PHE A 50 -12.80 -14.84 -6.68
CA PHE A 50 -12.59 -13.92 -5.55
C PHE A 50 -13.36 -12.59 -5.68
N ILE A 51 -13.70 -12.17 -6.90
CA ILE A 51 -14.48 -10.96 -7.19
C ILE A 51 -15.85 -11.02 -6.48
N LYS A 52 -16.43 -12.21 -6.30
CA LYS A 52 -17.71 -12.41 -5.63
C LYS A 52 -17.71 -12.06 -4.14
N PHE A 53 -16.54 -12.00 -3.51
CA PHE A 53 -16.39 -11.70 -2.09
C PHE A 53 -16.37 -10.21 -1.77
N PHE A 54 -16.34 -9.35 -2.78
CA PHE A 54 -16.26 -7.91 -2.62
C PHE A 54 -17.55 -7.22 -3.09
N GLN A 55 -18.00 -6.21 -2.34
CA GLN A 55 -19.05 -5.32 -2.79
C GLN A 55 -18.47 -4.38 -3.85
N LEU A 56 -18.70 -4.70 -5.11
CA LEU A 56 -18.26 -3.88 -6.23
C LEU A 56 -19.36 -2.94 -6.68
N GLU A 57 -18.99 -1.75 -7.13
CA GLU A 57 -19.88 -0.88 -7.87
C GLU A 57 -20.31 -1.58 -9.17
N LEU A 58 -21.54 -1.31 -9.61
CA LEU A 58 -22.05 -1.84 -10.86
C LEU A 58 -22.01 -0.75 -11.94
N ASP A 59 -21.70 -1.16 -13.17
CA ASP A 59 -21.84 -0.29 -14.33
C ASP A 59 -23.31 -0.06 -14.71
N ASP A 60 -23.56 0.82 -15.68
CA ASP A 60 -24.92 1.13 -16.17
C ASP A 60 -25.68 -0.09 -16.72
N LYS A 61 -24.98 -1.21 -16.96
CA LYS A 61 -25.57 -2.48 -17.44
C LYS A 61 -25.72 -3.51 -16.33
N GLY A 62 -25.36 -3.14 -15.08
CA GLY A 62 -25.44 -4.03 -13.91
C GLY A 62 -24.26 -5.01 -13.78
N ASN A 63 -23.15 -4.80 -14.51
CA ASN A 63 -21.95 -5.62 -14.34
C ASN A 63 -21.06 -5.02 -13.25
N PRO A 64 -20.35 -5.86 -12.45
CA PRO A 64 -19.43 -5.36 -11.46
C PRO A 64 -18.24 -4.63 -12.10
N ILE A 65 -18.00 -3.41 -11.66
CA ILE A 65 -16.79 -2.65 -11.99
C ILE A 65 -15.67 -3.16 -11.07
N ILE A 66 -14.69 -3.82 -11.66
CA ILE A 66 -13.52 -4.32 -10.93
C ILE A 66 -12.43 -3.25 -11.01
N PRO A 67 -12.13 -2.55 -9.90
CA PRO A 67 -11.01 -1.62 -9.88
C PRO A 67 -9.71 -2.38 -10.10
N GLY A 68 -8.85 -1.85 -10.97
CA GLY A 68 -7.56 -2.47 -11.24
C GLY A 68 -7.12 -2.32 -12.68
N THR A 69 -6.14 -3.12 -13.08
CA THR A 69 -5.51 -3.03 -14.38
C THR A 69 -5.34 -4.39 -15.04
N LYS A 70 -5.52 -4.40 -16.37
CA LYS A 70 -5.17 -5.52 -17.27
C LYS A 70 -3.99 -5.18 -18.18
N LYS A 71 -3.35 -4.03 -17.95
CA LYS A 71 -2.27 -3.54 -18.82
C LYS A 71 -1.08 -4.50 -18.83
N LEU A 72 -0.80 -5.12 -17.65
CA LEU A 72 0.34 -6.03 -17.52
C LEU A 72 0.13 -7.31 -18.36
N ASP A 73 -1.02 -7.96 -18.21
CA ASP A 73 -1.39 -9.13 -19.00
C ASP A 73 -1.42 -8.81 -20.51
N ASN A 74 -2.03 -7.69 -20.89
CA ASN A 74 -2.06 -7.24 -22.28
C ASN A 74 -0.65 -7.03 -22.85
N LEU A 75 0.29 -6.48 -22.09
CA LEU A 75 1.68 -6.32 -22.51
C LEU A 75 2.34 -7.66 -22.76
N LYS A 76 2.11 -8.63 -21.87
CA LYS A 76 2.67 -9.99 -21.98
C LYS A 76 2.18 -10.73 -23.22
N HIS A 77 0.91 -10.55 -23.59
CA HIS A 77 0.31 -11.23 -24.73
C HIS A 77 0.47 -10.53 -26.08
N HIS A 78 0.47 -9.22 -26.12
CA HIS A 78 0.24 -8.44 -27.32
C HIS A 78 1.41 -7.58 -27.81
N ASP A 79 2.57 -7.64 -27.16
CA ASP A 79 3.74 -6.94 -27.69
C ASP A 79 4.32 -7.68 -28.89
N THR A 80 4.05 -7.14 -30.09
CA THR A 80 4.57 -7.69 -31.36
C THR A 80 6.01 -7.31 -31.64
N LYS A 81 6.59 -6.37 -30.88
CA LYS A 81 7.95 -5.88 -31.09
C LYS A 81 9.00 -6.73 -30.39
N ILE A 82 8.60 -7.46 -29.37
CA ILE A 82 9.47 -8.29 -28.55
C ILE A 82 9.18 -9.77 -28.82
N ASP A 83 10.23 -10.53 -29.05
CA ASP A 83 10.13 -11.98 -29.30
C ASP A 83 11.31 -12.69 -28.61
N TYR A 84 11.04 -13.25 -27.42
CA TYR A 84 12.05 -13.98 -26.63
C TYR A 84 12.53 -15.27 -27.25
N ARG A 85 11.87 -15.78 -28.26
CA ARG A 85 12.40 -16.88 -29.09
C ARG A 85 13.66 -16.46 -29.86
N LYS A 86 13.80 -15.14 -30.10
CA LYS A 86 14.94 -14.55 -30.85
C LYS A 86 15.85 -13.72 -29.94
N CYS A 87 15.31 -13.07 -28.95
CA CYS A 87 16.05 -12.20 -28.03
C CYS A 87 15.79 -12.65 -26.59
N LYS A 88 16.82 -13.05 -25.86
CA LYS A 88 16.70 -13.51 -24.47
C LYS A 88 16.79 -12.37 -23.44
N GLU A 89 17.08 -11.15 -23.89
CA GLU A 89 17.15 -9.99 -23.04
C GLU A 89 15.76 -9.56 -22.57
N PRO A 90 15.56 -9.28 -21.26
CA PRO A 90 14.24 -8.96 -20.70
C PRO A 90 13.82 -7.50 -20.99
N ILE A 91 13.78 -7.14 -22.28
CA ILE A 91 13.57 -5.75 -22.73
C ILE A 91 12.20 -5.21 -22.29
N HIS A 92 11.17 -6.05 -22.27
CA HIS A 92 9.82 -5.63 -21.90
C HIS A 92 9.67 -5.36 -20.38
N LEU A 93 10.58 -5.86 -19.56
CA LEU A 93 10.55 -5.62 -18.11
C LEU A 93 10.46 -4.13 -17.78
N PHE A 94 11.11 -3.27 -18.58
CA PHE A 94 10.99 -1.82 -18.40
C PHE A 94 9.55 -1.32 -18.52
N TYR A 95 8.78 -1.85 -19.45
CA TYR A 95 7.38 -1.47 -19.65
C TYR A 95 6.47 -2.05 -18.57
N GLU A 96 6.75 -3.24 -18.08
CA GLU A 96 6.05 -3.87 -16.96
C GLU A 96 6.23 -3.04 -15.69
N LEU A 97 7.47 -2.67 -15.37
CA LEU A 97 7.76 -1.82 -14.21
C LEU A 97 7.10 -0.44 -14.31
N LYS A 98 7.02 0.11 -15.54
CA LYS A 98 6.30 1.37 -15.77
C LYS A 98 4.80 1.25 -15.48
N ILE A 99 4.16 0.14 -15.88
CA ILE A 99 2.76 -0.13 -15.56
C ILE A 99 2.57 -0.20 -14.04
N ILE A 100 3.46 -0.93 -13.34
CA ILE A 100 3.43 -1.02 -11.88
C ILE A 100 3.57 0.37 -11.26
N ASP A 101 4.51 1.20 -11.74
CA ASP A 101 4.69 2.56 -11.25
C ASP A 101 3.45 3.43 -11.39
N GLU A 102 2.79 3.37 -12.55
CA GLU A 102 1.57 4.13 -12.82
C GLU A 102 0.44 3.73 -11.87
N GLU A 103 0.23 2.42 -11.66
CA GLU A 103 -0.82 1.91 -10.77
C GLU A 103 -0.54 2.25 -9.30
N PHE A 104 0.71 2.13 -8.84
CA PHE A 104 1.06 2.48 -7.45
C PHE A 104 0.98 3.97 -7.16
N ASN A 105 1.25 4.84 -8.15
CA ASN A 105 1.02 6.27 -7.99
C ASN A 105 -0.48 6.60 -7.84
N GLN A 106 -1.37 5.90 -8.58
CA GLN A 106 -2.81 6.04 -8.41
C GLN A 106 -3.29 5.53 -7.04
N ILE A 107 -2.75 4.40 -6.57
CA ILE A 107 -3.03 3.85 -5.24
C ILE A 107 -2.62 4.86 -4.15
N GLN A 108 -1.44 5.45 -4.25
CA GLN A 108 -1.00 6.49 -3.31
C GLN A 108 -1.98 7.67 -3.30
N GLU A 109 -2.41 8.15 -4.46
CA GLU A 109 -3.36 9.25 -4.57
C GLU A 109 -4.71 8.90 -3.89
N MET A 110 -5.24 7.69 -4.11
CA MET A 110 -6.48 7.24 -3.48
C MET A 110 -6.39 7.19 -1.96
N LEU A 111 -5.27 6.73 -1.41
CA LEU A 111 -5.03 6.67 0.03
C LEU A 111 -4.78 8.06 0.63
N THR A 112 -3.99 8.90 -0.03
CA THR A 112 -3.67 10.27 0.43
C THR A 112 -4.90 11.17 0.47
N ASN A 113 -5.80 11.01 -0.50
CA ASN A 113 -7.07 11.73 -0.56
C ASN A 113 -8.15 11.13 0.36
N HIS A 114 -7.80 10.16 1.21
CA HIS A 114 -8.71 9.47 2.13
C HIS A 114 -9.95 8.88 1.45
N ARG A 115 -9.84 8.55 0.18
CA ARG A 115 -10.90 7.84 -0.55
C ARG A 115 -11.09 6.43 0.01
N PHE A 116 -9.98 5.80 0.39
CA PHE A 116 -9.93 4.52 1.07
C PHE A 116 -8.87 4.55 2.18
N ASP A 117 -9.07 3.72 3.22
CA ASP A 117 -8.10 3.53 4.29
C ASP A 117 -7.07 2.45 3.94
N LYS A 118 -7.46 1.54 3.04
CA LYS A 118 -6.66 0.39 2.61
C LYS A 118 -6.98 0.02 1.17
N ILE A 119 -5.96 -0.34 0.40
CA ILE A 119 -6.09 -1.00 -0.89
C ILE A 119 -5.58 -2.43 -0.75
N ILE A 120 -6.30 -3.40 -1.33
CA ILE A 120 -5.89 -4.80 -1.36
C ILE A 120 -5.68 -5.18 -2.81
N ILE A 121 -4.42 -5.38 -3.21
CA ILE A 121 -4.07 -5.90 -4.53
C ILE A 121 -4.24 -7.40 -4.52
N ILE A 122 -4.89 -7.93 -5.56
CA ILE A 122 -5.04 -9.36 -5.82
C ILE A 122 -4.71 -9.61 -7.28
N SER A 123 -3.95 -10.67 -7.54
CA SER A 123 -3.71 -11.21 -8.87
C SER A 123 -4.39 -12.57 -9.01
N ASP A 124 -4.79 -12.90 -10.22
CA ASP A 124 -5.42 -14.17 -10.56
C ASP A 124 -4.40 -15.23 -11.01
N HIS A 125 -3.29 -14.82 -11.60
CA HIS A 125 -2.16 -15.66 -12.00
C HIS A 125 -0.91 -14.82 -12.24
N GLY A 126 0.24 -15.49 -12.38
CA GLY A 126 1.45 -14.90 -12.89
C GLY A 126 1.69 -15.28 -14.36
N ALA A 127 2.92 -15.24 -14.85
CA ALA A 127 3.26 -15.66 -16.21
C ALA A 127 4.72 -16.15 -16.30
N SER A 128 4.98 -17.06 -17.26
CA SER A 128 6.30 -17.65 -17.47
C SER A 128 6.92 -17.18 -18.77
N ARG A 129 8.06 -16.52 -18.67
CA ARG A 129 8.95 -16.23 -19.77
C ARG A 129 9.75 -17.45 -20.19
N LEU A 130 10.09 -18.31 -19.23
CA LEU A 130 10.87 -19.52 -19.48
C LEU A 130 10.13 -20.47 -20.41
N SER A 131 8.82 -20.60 -20.31
CA SER A 131 8.00 -21.40 -21.22
C SER A 131 8.03 -20.90 -22.67
N VAL A 132 8.26 -19.59 -22.88
CA VAL A 132 8.46 -19.03 -24.23
C VAL A 132 9.87 -19.33 -24.77
N ILE A 133 10.90 -19.24 -23.91
CA ILE A 133 12.28 -19.46 -24.30
C ILE A 133 12.57 -20.95 -24.55
N HIS A 134 11.98 -21.84 -23.77
CA HIS A 134 12.21 -23.27 -23.85
C HIS A 134 11.73 -23.90 -25.17
N GLN A 135 10.58 -23.52 -25.66
CA GLN A 135 9.98 -23.87 -26.97
C GLN A 135 9.81 -25.37 -27.28
N THR A 136 10.00 -26.27 -26.33
CA THR A 136 9.80 -27.70 -26.56
C THR A 136 8.30 -28.00 -26.61
N GLU A 137 7.89 -28.78 -27.63
CA GLU A 137 6.54 -29.29 -27.75
C GLU A 137 6.44 -30.67 -27.10
N CYS A 138 5.39 -30.86 -26.29
CA CYS A 138 5.04 -32.17 -25.78
C CYS A 138 4.35 -32.98 -26.89
N ASP A 139 5.03 -33.97 -27.40
CA ASP A 139 4.54 -34.77 -28.54
C ASP A 139 3.37 -35.71 -28.19
N MET A 140 3.01 -35.81 -26.92
CA MET A 140 2.09 -36.83 -26.42
C MET A 140 0.61 -36.55 -26.66
N LEU A 141 0.26 -35.36 -27.18
CA LEU A 141 -1.12 -35.04 -27.49
C LEU A 141 -1.30 -34.62 -28.94
N THR A 142 -1.49 -35.60 -29.80
CA THR A 142 -2.33 -35.46 -30.99
C THR A 142 -3.81 -35.37 -30.57
N LEU A 143 -4.12 -34.46 -29.66
CA LEU A 143 -5.50 -34.11 -29.38
C LEU A 143 -5.99 -33.24 -30.53
N GLU A 144 -7.10 -33.65 -31.15
CA GLU A 144 -7.78 -32.89 -32.22
C GLU A 144 -8.19 -31.50 -31.76
N ASN A 145 -8.00 -31.18 -30.48
CA ASN A 145 -8.32 -29.89 -29.86
C ASN A 145 -7.04 -29.14 -29.50
N ASN A 146 -6.90 -28.01 -30.10
CA ASN A 146 -5.81 -27.05 -29.89
C ASN A 146 -5.55 -26.74 -28.39
N GLY A 147 -4.27 -26.74 -28.00
CA GLY A 147 -3.87 -26.24 -26.72
C GLY A 147 -4.35 -24.79 -26.54
N GLU A 148 -4.83 -24.46 -25.35
CA GLU A 148 -5.21 -23.10 -24.94
C GLU A 148 -3.99 -22.40 -24.36
N GLU A 149 -4.07 -21.08 -24.20
CA GLU A 149 -3.03 -20.23 -23.62
C GLU A 149 -1.63 -20.56 -24.16
N SER A 150 -1.48 -20.44 -25.46
CA SER A 150 -0.25 -20.76 -26.20
C SER A 150 0.29 -22.17 -25.95
N GLY A 151 -0.57 -23.09 -25.55
CA GLY A 151 -0.25 -24.50 -25.34
C GLY A 151 0.14 -24.84 -23.89
N ARG A 152 -0.10 -23.98 -22.92
CA ARG A 152 0.19 -24.28 -21.52
C ARG A 152 -0.84 -25.20 -20.88
N CYS A 153 -2.07 -25.19 -21.38
CA CYS A 153 -3.12 -26.11 -20.98
C CYS A 153 -3.93 -26.59 -22.19
N CYS A 154 -4.68 -27.65 -21.99
CA CYS A 154 -5.57 -28.22 -23.02
C CYS A 154 -6.84 -28.73 -22.35
N LYS A 155 -8.01 -28.28 -22.85
CA LYS A 155 -9.28 -28.75 -22.32
C LYS A 155 -9.52 -30.19 -22.80
N VAL A 156 -9.76 -31.09 -21.86
CA VAL A 156 -9.98 -32.52 -22.12
C VAL A 156 -11.12 -33.03 -21.24
N PRO A 157 -11.93 -34.00 -21.73
CA PRO A 157 -13.06 -34.54 -20.96
C PRO A 157 -12.61 -35.36 -19.75
N ASP A 158 -11.51 -36.12 -19.89
CA ASP A 158 -10.95 -37.01 -18.88
C ASP A 158 -9.43 -36.82 -18.77
N ASP A 159 -8.84 -37.29 -17.67
CA ASP A 159 -7.39 -37.24 -17.47
C ASP A 159 -6.66 -38.07 -18.52
N PRO A 160 -5.84 -37.45 -19.37
CA PRO A 160 -5.09 -38.15 -20.41
C PRO A 160 -3.85 -38.89 -19.88
N HIS A 161 -3.59 -38.84 -18.58
CA HIS A 161 -2.43 -39.46 -17.88
C HIS A 161 -1.08 -39.10 -18.49
N ILE A 162 -0.86 -37.79 -18.77
CA ILE A 162 0.41 -37.28 -19.28
C ILE A 162 1.37 -37.06 -18.13
N PRO A 163 2.59 -37.63 -18.12
CA PRO A 163 3.51 -37.53 -16.98
C PRO A 163 3.89 -36.08 -16.63
N GLU A 164 3.98 -35.19 -17.60
CA GLU A 164 4.39 -33.78 -17.45
C GLU A 164 3.21 -32.84 -17.17
N ALA A 165 1.98 -33.38 -17.11
CA ALA A 165 0.77 -32.60 -16.89
C ALA A 165 0.01 -33.09 -15.65
N THR A 166 -0.70 -32.16 -15.01
CA THR A 166 -1.75 -32.46 -14.05
C THR A 166 -3.11 -32.27 -14.68
N TYR A 167 -4.14 -32.98 -14.18
CA TYR A 167 -5.51 -32.82 -14.64
C TYR A 167 -6.35 -32.14 -13.57
N GLU A 168 -6.86 -30.95 -13.88
CA GLU A 168 -7.63 -30.15 -12.96
C GLU A 168 -8.66 -29.29 -13.70
N ASN A 169 -9.84 -29.10 -13.15
CA ASN A 169 -10.93 -28.28 -13.72
C ASN A 169 -11.30 -28.63 -15.18
N GLY A 170 -11.10 -29.87 -15.60
CA GLY A 170 -11.36 -30.32 -16.98
C GLY A 170 -10.25 -29.96 -17.98
N TYR A 171 -9.05 -29.71 -17.48
CA TYR A 171 -7.88 -29.40 -18.29
C TYR A 171 -6.70 -30.30 -17.95
N ALA A 172 -5.93 -30.69 -18.94
CA ALA A 172 -4.55 -31.11 -18.77
C ALA A 172 -3.67 -29.85 -18.75
N VAL A 173 -2.86 -29.71 -17.69
CA VAL A 173 -2.08 -28.49 -17.41
C VAL A 173 -0.60 -28.87 -17.27
N LEU A 174 0.27 -28.29 -18.08
CA LEU A 174 1.71 -28.59 -18.03
C LEU A 174 2.39 -28.00 -16.81
N ALA A 175 3.09 -28.85 -16.05
CA ALA A 175 3.85 -28.47 -14.88
C ALA A 175 5.33 -28.11 -15.19
N ASN A 176 5.80 -28.43 -16.39
CA ASN A 176 7.11 -28.06 -16.91
C ASN A 176 7.02 -26.85 -17.85
N TYR A 177 8.11 -26.51 -18.54
CA TYR A 177 8.16 -25.36 -19.49
C TYR A 177 7.79 -25.73 -20.94
N ASP A 178 7.32 -26.93 -21.18
CA ASP A 178 6.87 -27.38 -22.49
C ASP A 178 5.53 -26.75 -22.89
N ARG A 179 5.08 -27.09 -24.09
CA ARG A 179 3.79 -26.66 -24.62
C ARG A 179 3.10 -27.82 -25.38
N PHE A 180 1.79 -27.84 -25.32
CA PHE A 180 1.00 -28.68 -26.22
C PHE A 180 1.05 -28.11 -27.63
N SER A 181 1.10 -29.01 -28.61
CA SER A 181 1.09 -28.63 -30.02
C SER A 181 -0.25 -28.04 -30.47
N GLY A 182 -0.29 -27.39 -31.62
CA GLY A 182 -1.51 -26.88 -32.25
C GLY A 182 -1.94 -25.48 -31.90
N SER A 183 -1.45 -24.89 -30.82
CA SER A 183 -1.75 -23.49 -30.45
C SER A 183 -0.73 -22.51 -31.02
N ARG A 184 -1.11 -21.20 -31.05
CA ARG A 184 -0.17 -20.13 -31.41
C ARG A 184 0.96 -20.06 -30.41
N LYS A 185 2.19 -19.93 -30.89
CA LYS A 185 3.38 -19.72 -30.02
C LYS A 185 3.35 -18.33 -29.43
N ALA A 186 3.51 -18.25 -28.11
CA ALA A 186 3.76 -16.98 -27.42
C ALA A 186 5.14 -16.44 -27.80
N ASN A 187 5.33 -15.13 -27.68
CA ASN A 187 6.58 -14.46 -27.99
C ASN A 187 7.14 -13.60 -26.84
N VAL A 188 6.34 -13.28 -25.84
CA VAL A 188 6.77 -12.49 -24.66
C VAL A 188 6.72 -13.36 -23.41
N GLU A 189 5.58 -13.54 -22.82
CA GLU A 189 5.32 -14.41 -21.69
C GLU A 189 4.03 -15.19 -21.93
N VAL A 190 3.81 -16.20 -21.11
CA VAL A 190 2.64 -17.09 -21.23
C VAL A 190 2.22 -17.54 -19.84
N HIS A 191 0.94 -17.79 -19.68
CA HIS A 191 0.34 -18.37 -18.49
C HIS A 191 -0.57 -19.54 -18.90
N GLY A 192 -1.27 -20.14 -17.95
CA GLY A 192 -2.16 -21.28 -18.17
C GLY A 192 -1.54 -22.61 -17.75
N GLY A 193 -0.25 -22.64 -17.40
CA GLY A 193 0.46 -23.81 -16.90
C GLY A 193 0.47 -23.87 -15.36
N ALA A 194 1.30 -24.77 -14.84
CA ALA A 194 1.46 -25.05 -13.43
C ALA A 194 2.89 -24.78 -12.93
N THR A 195 3.68 -23.96 -13.64
CA THR A 195 4.99 -23.54 -13.13
C THR A 195 4.82 -22.53 -11.98
N LEU A 196 5.85 -22.38 -11.15
CA LEU A 196 5.78 -21.50 -9.99
C LEU A 196 5.49 -20.05 -10.37
N GLU A 197 6.10 -19.55 -11.44
CA GLU A 197 5.89 -18.19 -11.91
C GLU A 197 4.49 -17.97 -12.53
N GLU A 198 3.80 -19.03 -12.94
CA GLU A 198 2.41 -18.94 -13.43
C GLU A 198 1.40 -19.02 -12.27
N THR A 199 1.72 -19.74 -11.20
CA THR A 199 0.74 -20.12 -10.17
C THR A 199 0.90 -19.39 -8.85
N VAL A 200 2.09 -18.92 -8.49
CA VAL A 200 2.33 -18.22 -7.23
C VAL A 200 2.08 -16.74 -7.40
N VAL A 201 1.11 -16.22 -6.65
CA VAL A 201 0.64 -14.83 -6.79
C VAL A 201 0.69 -14.10 -5.44
N PRO A 202 0.90 -12.78 -5.46
CA PRO A 202 0.84 -11.98 -4.26
C PRO A 202 -0.58 -11.52 -3.94
N ILE A 203 -0.90 -11.40 -2.64
CA ILE A 203 -1.98 -10.57 -2.12
C ILE A 203 -1.30 -9.49 -1.29
N ILE A 204 -1.50 -8.21 -1.65
CA ILE A 204 -0.78 -7.11 -1.04
C ILE A 204 -1.77 -6.13 -0.40
N GLU A 205 -1.73 -6.01 0.93
CA GLU A 205 -2.46 -4.97 1.64
C GLU A 205 -1.62 -3.70 1.72
N ILE A 206 -2.14 -2.59 1.23
CA ILE A 206 -1.45 -1.30 1.16
C ILE A 206 -2.22 -0.27 1.97
N THR A 207 -1.51 0.44 2.84
CA THR A 207 -1.99 1.57 3.62
C THR A 207 -0.99 2.71 3.56
N LEU A 208 -1.39 3.92 3.97
CA LEU A 208 -0.40 4.97 4.24
C LEU A 208 0.52 4.51 5.37
N LYS A 209 1.81 4.76 5.23
CA LYS A 209 2.76 4.56 6.31
C LYS A 209 2.38 5.48 7.47
N PRO A 210 2.23 4.96 8.70
CA PRO A 210 2.00 5.81 9.85
C PRO A 210 3.12 6.85 9.92
N LYS A 211 2.76 8.13 9.96
CA LYS A 211 3.75 9.18 10.20
C LYS A 211 4.25 9.03 11.63
N ASP A 212 5.55 9.13 11.84
CA ASP A 212 6.10 9.23 13.17
C ASP A 212 5.40 10.38 13.88
N LEU A 213 5.02 10.13 15.14
CA LEU A 213 4.33 11.13 15.92
C LEU A 213 5.26 12.32 16.17
N ASP A 214 4.92 13.46 15.60
CA ASP A 214 5.61 14.73 15.87
C ASP A 214 4.67 15.67 16.63
N VAL A 215 4.93 15.80 17.91
CA VAL A 215 4.19 16.70 18.81
C VAL A 215 5.19 17.49 19.63
N HIS A 216 5.13 18.81 19.54
CA HIS A 216 6.03 19.68 20.26
C HIS A 216 5.39 21.04 20.59
N ILE A 217 5.98 21.75 21.55
CA ILE A 217 5.59 23.12 21.86
C ILE A 217 6.33 24.06 20.91
N VAL A 218 5.59 24.86 20.16
CA VAL A 218 6.16 25.79 19.17
C VAL A 218 6.98 26.86 19.86
N GLY A 219 8.23 27.02 19.43
CA GLY A 219 9.15 28.03 19.99
C GLY A 219 9.71 27.72 21.36
N ALA A 220 9.62 26.46 21.83
CA ALA A 220 10.15 26.05 23.15
C ALA A 220 11.68 26.00 23.22
N ASP A 221 12.38 26.21 22.12
CA ASP A 221 13.84 26.39 22.03
C ASP A 221 14.32 27.66 22.75
N LYS A 222 13.42 28.61 23.02
CA LYS A 222 13.67 29.84 23.77
C LYS A 222 12.68 29.99 24.92
N PRO A 223 13.10 30.65 26.05
CA PRO A 223 12.17 30.93 27.14
C PRO A 223 11.00 31.81 26.66
N ILE A 224 9.79 31.39 26.97
CA ILE A 224 8.55 32.12 26.69
C ILE A 224 8.52 33.31 27.65
N GLN A 225 8.60 34.51 27.10
CA GLN A 225 8.57 35.74 27.89
C GLN A 225 7.14 36.17 28.22
N PHE A 226 6.90 36.66 29.42
CA PHE A 226 5.62 37.23 29.83
C PHE A 226 5.81 38.38 30.81
N HIS A 227 4.89 39.35 30.82
CA HIS A 227 4.91 40.49 31.72
C HIS A 227 3.98 40.32 32.94
N ASN A 228 4.09 41.24 33.92
CA ASN A 228 3.17 41.22 35.04
C ASN A 228 1.71 41.34 34.57
N LYS A 229 0.85 40.46 35.12
CA LYS A 229 -0.58 40.32 34.77
C LYS A 229 -0.87 39.69 33.39
N GLU A 230 0.11 39.37 32.56
CA GLU A 230 -0.10 38.58 31.37
C GLU A 230 -0.31 37.10 31.70
N ILE A 231 -1.19 36.46 30.96
CA ILE A 231 -1.37 35.02 30.98
C ILE A 231 -0.35 34.41 30.02
N VAL A 232 0.47 33.51 30.52
CA VAL A 232 1.36 32.73 29.68
C VAL A 232 0.52 31.91 28.71
N SER A 233 0.85 31.94 27.42
CA SER A 233 0.21 31.08 26.43
C SER A 233 1.26 30.30 25.65
N ILE A 234 0.93 29.07 25.31
CA ILE A 234 1.74 28.20 24.46
C ILE A 234 0.92 27.67 23.31
N ILE A 235 1.62 27.33 22.24
CA ILE A 235 1.03 26.65 21.08
C ILE A 235 1.67 25.27 20.98
N VAL A 236 0.85 24.24 20.93
CA VAL A 236 1.29 22.87 20.69
C VAL A 236 1.02 22.53 19.24
N TYR A 237 2.04 22.07 18.54
CA TYR A 237 1.91 21.45 17.21
C TYR A 237 1.71 19.95 17.36
N SER A 238 0.88 19.38 16.48
CA SER A 238 0.75 17.94 16.32
C SER A 238 0.53 17.60 14.85
N ASN A 239 1.26 16.63 14.32
CA ASN A 239 1.04 16.13 12.95
C ASN A 239 -0.14 15.17 12.84
N ILE A 240 -0.81 14.83 13.94
CA ILE A 240 -2.10 14.13 13.98
C ILE A 240 -3.19 15.06 14.52
N ILE A 241 -4.43 14.83 14.11
CA ILE A 241 -5.58 15.59 14.61
C ILE A 241 -5.86 15.17 16.05
N VAL A 242 -5.91 16.15 16.96
CA VAL A 242 -6.29 15.97 18.37
C VAL A 242 -7.65 16.62 18.56
N SER A 243 -8.68 15.81 18.82
CA SER A 243 -10.08 16.25 18.83
C SER A 243 -10.47 17.02 20.10
N LYS A 244 -9.96 16.56 21.25
CA LYS A 244 -10.21 17.14 22.59
C LYS A 244 -8.87 17.33 23.32
N PRO A 245 -8.02 18.25 22.83
CA PRO A 245 -6.67 18.43 23.37
C PRO A 245 -6.71 18.98 24.78
N LYS A 246 -6.01 18.28 25.69
CA LYS A 246 -5.80 18.66 27.06
C LYS A 246 -4.31 18.56 27.40
N LEU A 247 -3.77 19.53 28.10
CA LEU A 247 -2.40 19.50 28.62
C LEU A 247 -2.37 19.30 30.15
N ILE A 248 -1.47 18.42 30.59
CA ILE A 248 -1.06 18.34 32.00
C ILE A 248 0.36 18.89 32.09
N ILE A 249 0.52 19.98 32.82
CA ILE A 249 1.81 20.66 32.97
C ILE A 249 2.33 20.45 34.39
N LYS A 250 3.60 20.06 34.50
CA LYS A 250 4.30 19.82 35.76
C LYS A 250 5.54 20.70 35.85
N GLY A 251 5.83 21.21 37.04
CA GLY A 251 7.07 21.95 37.31
C GLY A 251 8.26 21.02 37.44
N VAL A 252 9.37 21.32 36.75
CA VAL A 252 10.61 20.52 36.86
C VAL A 252 11.30 20.74 38.19
N SER A 253 11.44 22.00 38.61
CA SER A 253 12.07 22.35 39.90
C SER A 253 11.08 22.40 41.08
N ASN A 254 9.80 22.58 40.80
CA ASN A 254 8.73 22.54 41.78
C ASN A 254 7.80 21.35 41.47
N THR A 255 8.13 20.20 42.00
CA THR A 255 7.42 18.95 41.81
C THR A 255 5.99 18.92 42.32
N SER A 256 5.62 19.89 43.20
CA SER A 256 4.24 20.06 43.66
C SER A 256 3.33 20.80 42.67
N PHE A 257 3.91 21.48 41.67
CA PHE A 257 3.12 22.13 40.61
C PHE A 257 2.66 21.12 39.58
N SER A 258 1.37 20.94 39.51
CA SER A 258 0.72 20.11 38.44
C SER A 258 -0.65 20.71 38.16
N CYS A 259 -0.88 21.13 36.93
CA CYS A 259 -2.15 21.73 36.48
C CYS A 259 -2.59 21.14 35.14
N GLU A 260 -3.90 21.04 34.96
CA GLU A 260 -4.54 20.63 33.72
C GLU A 260 -5.09 21.87 33.02
N TYR A 261 -4.96 21.88 31.70
CA TYR A 261 -5.44 22.95 30.83
C TYR A 261 -6.18 22.39 29.62
N ASP A 262 -7.38 22.88 29.41
CA ASP A 262 -8.11 22.61 28.17
C ASP A 262 -7.63 23.54 27.07
N CYS A 263 -7.73 23.09 25.81
CA CYS A 263 -7.41 23.90 24.65
C CYS A 263 -8.34 25.10 24.54
N GLN A 264 -7.79 26.30 24.45
CA GLN A 264 -8.58 27.54 24.34
C GLN A 264 -9.02 27.81 22.89
N SER A 265 -8.18 27.50 21.93
CA SER A 265 -8.52 27.65 20.53
C SER A 265 -7.69 26.74 19.61
N PHE A 266 -8.35 26.27 18.56
CA PHE A 266 -7.72 25.60 17.45
C PHE A 266 -7.30 26.66 16.43
N ILE A 267 -5.99 26.90 16.27
CA ILE A 267 -5.49 27.85 15.27
C ILE A 267 -5.71 27.27 13.87
N ASN A 268 -5.47 25.95 13.76
CA ASN A 268 -5.79 25.11 12.59
C ASN A 268 -5.83 23.65 13.04
N ASN A 269 -5.94 22.70 12.11
CA ASN A 269 -6.04 21.27 12.41
C ASN A 269 -4.79 20.65 13.08
N SER A 270 -3.69 21.41 13.20
CA SER A 270 -2.41 20.92 13.75
C SER A 270 -1.83 21.81 14.86
N HIS A 271 -2.45 22.96 15.17
CA HIS A 271 -1.94 23.91 16.16
C HIS A 271 -3.00 24.24 17.20
N TYR A 272 -2.68 23.96 18.44
CA TYR A 272 -3.59 24.06 19.58
C TYR A 272 -3.04 25.10 20.58
N LYS A 273 -3.82 26.13 20.88
CA LYS A 273 -3.43 27.18 21.84
C LYS A 273 -3.93 26.87 23.25
N PHE A 274 -3.04 26.95 24.23
CA PHE A 274 -3.33 26.79 25.63
C PHE A 274 -2.94 28.06 26.42
N GLU A 275 -3.82 28.50 27.30
CA GLU A 275 -3.56 29.57 28.25
C GLU A 275 -3.28 28.99 29.62
N LEU A 276 -2.22 29.48 30.28
CA LEU A 276 -1.63 28.92 31.50
C LEU A 276 -1.69 29.94 32.62
N PRO A 277 -2.87 30.27 33.18
CA PRO A 277 -3.04 31.34 34.16
C PRO A 277 -2.33 31.09 35.51
N GLU A 278 -2.03 29.81 35.84
CA GLU A 278 -1.33 29.47 37.09
C GLU A 278 0.18 29.68 37.00
N ILE A 279 0.76 29.84 35.81
CA ILE A 279 2.19 30.10 35.64
C ILE A 279 2.47 31.61 35.82
N LYS A 280 2.89 31.97 37.01
CA LYS A 280 3.15 33.38 37.43
C LYS A 280 4.63 33.71 37.61
N ARG A 281 5.51 32.73 37.46
CA ARG A 281 6.97 32.86 37.75
C ARG A 281 7.78 32.19 36.63
N SER A 282 9.01 32.68 36.51
CA SER A 282 10.01 32.01 35.66
C SER A 282 10.23 30.58 36.16
N GLY A 283 10.38 29.65 35.25
CA GLY A 283 10.62 28.24 35.58
C GLY A 283 10.68 27.34 34.38
N LYS A 284 11.10 26.09 34.64
CA LYS A 284 11.10 25.02 33.66
C LYS A 284 9.92 24.06 33.91
N PHE A 285 9.26 23.65 32.85
CA PHE A 285 8.06 22.85 32.91
C PHE A 285 8.14 21.70 31.93
N THR A 286 7.42 20.62 32.24
CA THR A 286 7.08 19.55 31.31
C THR A 286 5.59 19.56 31.01
N ALA A 287 5.20 19.22 29.82
CA ALA A 287 3.81 19.12 29.38
C ALA A 287 3.55 17.77 28.75
N ASP A 288 2.45 17.14 29.11
CA ASP A 288 1.93 15.92 28.55
C ASP A 288 0.63 16.24 27.79
N LEU A 289 0.53 15.90 26.52
CA LEU A 289 -0.67 16.12 25.69
C LEU A 289 -1.57 14.88 25.69
N TYR A 290 -2.85 15.10 25.92
CA TYR A 290 -3.89 14.08 25.88
C TYR A 290 -4.96 14.44 24.83
N ASP A 291 -5.61 13.42 24.25
CA ASP A 291 -6.82 13.51 23.45
C ASP A 291 -7.91 12.65 24.09
N ASP A 292 -9.00 13.27 24.54
CA ASP A 292 -10.12 12.60 25.21
C ASP A 292 -9.69 11.61 26.32
N GLY A 293 -8.69 12.02 27.12
CA GLY A 293 -8.11 11.22 28.20
C GLY A 293 -7.03 10.21 27.80
N LYS A 294 -6.75 10.03 26.52
CA LYS A 294 -5.65 9.19 26.03
C LYS A 294 -4.38 9.99 25.87
N LEU A 295 -3.28 9.52 26.46
CA LEU A 295 -1.95 10.13 26.29
C LEU A 295 -1.50 10.06 24.81
N ILE A 296 -1.18 11.23 24.24
CA ILE A 296 -0.65 11.37 22.89
C ILE A 296 0.86 11.57 22.92
N GLN A 297 1.33 12.55 23.68
CA GLN A 297 2.76 12.87 23.83
C GLN A 297 3.09 13.21 25.27
N GLN A 298 4.19 12.65 25.78
CA GLN A 298 4.68 12.89 27.13
C GLN A 298 5.98 13.70 27.13
N GLY A 299 6.16 14.53 28.16
CA GLY A 299 7.44 15.11 28.50
C GLY A 299 7.94 16.22 27.58
N MET A 300 7.07 16.92 26.86
CA MET A 300 7.46 18.13 26.12
C MET A 300 7.95 19.18 27.11
N THR A 301 9.12 19.78 26.89
CA THR A 301 9.73 20.72 27.78
C THR A 301 9.62 22.15 27.27
N PHE A 302 9.40 23.10 28.18
CA PHE A 302 9.49 24.53 27.89
C PHE A 302 9.96 25.32 29.12
N GLU A 303 10.45 26.53 28.89
CA GLU A 303 10.86 27.46 29.94
C GLU A 303 10.07 28.75 29.82
N THR A 304 9.72 29.32 30.96
CA THR A 304 9.13 30.67 31.04
C THR A 304 10.07 31.63 31.69
N LYS A 305 10.10 32.88 31.22
CA LYS A 305 10.90 33.96 31.80
C LYS A 305 10.06 35.22 31.96
N LYS A 306 9.93 35.69 33.20
CA LYS A 306 9.26 36.95 33.49
C LYS A 306 10.14 38.09 33.00
N ALA A 307 9.62 38.90 32.06
CA ALA A 307 10.31 40.08 31.58
C ALA A 307 10.41 41.11 32.71
N VAL A 308 11.62 41.57 32.96
CA VAL A 308 11.86 42.69 33.89
C VAL A 308 11.51 43.97 33.13
N GLY A 309 10.48 44.68 33.57
CA GLY A 309 10.09 45.93 32.94
C GLY A 309 11.27 46.91 32.96
N THR A 310 11.76 47.33 31.83
CA THR A 310 12.60 48.51 31.71
C THR A 310 11.69 49.70 31.97
N THR A 311 11.83 50.32 33.15
CA THR A 311 11.31 51.65 33.45
C THR A 311 11.99 52.63 32.49
N ARG A 312 11.38 52.88 31.35
CA ARG A 312 11.66 54.03 30.47
C ARG A 312 10.34 54.66 30.08
N ASP A 313 9.72 55.30 31.05
CA ASP A 313 8.79 56.41 30.84
C ASP A 313 8.89 57.30 32.06
N LEU A 314 9.99 58.03 32.13
CA LEU A 314 10.14 59.23 32.83
C LEU A 314 10.81 60.24 31.87
N PHE A 315 9.97 60.92 31.13
CA PHE A 315 10.00 62.36 30.74
C PHE A 315 9.05 62.56 29.55
#